data_f10670a9553936243c4b6f58ff86215f
#
_entry.id   f10670a9553936243c4b6f58ff86215f
#
_cell.length_a   1.000
_cell.length_b   1.000
_cell.length_c   1.000
_cell.angle_alpha   90.00
_cell.angle_beta   90.00
_cell.angle_gamma   90.00
#
_symmetry.space_group_name_H-M   'P 1'
#
loop_
_entity.id
_entity.type
_entity.pdbx_description
1 polymer ?
#
loop_
_entity_poly.entity_id
_entity_poly.type
_entity_poly.pdbx_seq_one_letter_code
_entity_poly.pdbx_strand_id
1 'polypeptide(L)'
;MFALADINSFYASCEKVFRPDLRNEPVIVLSNNDGCVIARSPEAKALGIRMGQPWFQVRQMRLEKKIHVFSSNYALYHSMSQRVMAVLESLSPAVEAYSIDEMFIDLRGVNRCISPEVFGHQLREQVKSWTGLTMGVGIAPTKTLAKSAQWATKQWPQFSGVVALTAENRNRILKLLGLQPVGEVWGVGRRLTEKLNALGINTALQLAQANTAFIRKNFSVILERTVRELNGESCISLEEAPPAKQQIVCSRSFGERITDKDAMHQAVVQYAERAAEKLRGERQYCRQVTTFVRTSPFAVKEPCYSNAAVEKLSLPTQDSRDIIAAACRALNHVWREGYRYMKAGVMLADFTPSGIAQPGLFDEIQPRKNSEKLMKTLDELNQSGKGKVWFAGRGTAPEWQMKREMLSPSYTTQWTEIPIASF
;
A
#
# COMPACT_ATOMS: atom_id res chain seq x y z
N MET A 1 13.96 -21.58 1.15
CA MET A 1 14.37 -20.58 2.16
C MET A 1 14.10 -19.21 1.61
N PHE A 2 13.58 -18.30 2.42
CA PHE A 2 13.22 -16.95 2.00
C PHE A 2 13.93 -15.91 2.87
N ALA A 3 14.33 -14.79 2.27
CA ALA A 3 14.64 -13.58 3.02
C ALA A 3 13.52 -12.58 2.84
N LEU A 4 13.23 -11.81 3.89
CA LEU A 4 12.40 -10.60 3.84
C LEU A 4 13.29 -9.39 4.11
N ALA A 5 13.41 -8.53 3.13
CA ALA A 5 14.03 -7.22 3.26
C ALA A 5 12.94 -6.17 3.52
N ASP A 6 13.10 -5.36 4.57
CA ASP A 6 12.13 -4.33 5.00
C ASP A 6 12.89 -3.03 5.27
N ILE A 7 12.54 -1.97 4.56
CA ILE A 7 13.21 -0.67 4.67
C ILE A 7 12.78 0.04 5.94
N ASN A 8 13.73 0.44 6.76
CA ASN A 8 13.48 1.06 8.05
C ASN A 8 12.80 2.42 7.91
N SER A 9 11.60 2.59 8.52
CA SER A 9 10.86 3.86 8.54
C SER A 9 10.76 4.54 7.17
N PHE A 10 10.44 3.77 6.14
CA PHE A 10 10.66 4.03 4.72
C PHE A 10 10.40 5.46 4.29
N TYR A 11 9.18 6.00 4.42
CA TYR A 11 8.88 7.35 3.93
C TYR A 11 9.70 8.43 4.64
N ALA A 12 9.87 8.33 5.96
CA ALA A 12 10.70 9.26 6.70
C ALA A 12 12.18 9.15 6.30
N SER A 13 12.66 7.94 6.00
CA SER A 13 14.01 7.70 5.52
C SER A 13 14.23 8.26 4.12
N CYS A 14 13.24 8.14 3.21
CA CYS A 14 13.31 8.75 1.88
C CYS A 14 13.48 10.28 1.95
N GLU A 15 12.75 10.95 2.85
CA GLU A 15 12.89 12.39 3.05
C GLU A 15 14.30 12.75 3.58
N LYS A 16 14.83 11.96 4.52
CA LYS A 16 16.17 12.18 5.11
C LYS A 16 17.31 11.98 4.09
N VAL A 17 17.15 11.11 3.08
CA VAL A 17 18.19 10.90 2.05
C VAL A 17 18.54 12.19 1.32
N PHE A 18 17.55 13.02 1.02
CA PHE A 18 17.71 14.30 0.32
C PHE A 18 17.89 15.51 1.25
N ARG A 19 17.85 15.28 2.55
CA ARG A 19 18.00 16.28 3.60
C ARG A 19 19.00 15.76 4.66
N PRO A 20 20.32 15.76 4.35
CA PRO A 20 21.36 15.29 5.27
C PRO A 20 21.35 16.01 6.63
N ASP A 21 20.94 17.28 6.65
CA ASP A 21 20.75 18.08 7.87
C ASP A 21 19.72 17.46 8.84
N LEU A 22 18.78 16.65 8.34
CA LEU A 22 17.76 15.97 9.13
C LEU A 22 18.17 14.57 9.61
N ARG A 23 19.41 14.15 9.37
CA ARG A 23 19.86 12.77 9.62
C ARG A 23 19.53 12.26 11.03
N ASN A 24 19.70 13.12 12.04
CA ASN A 24 19.48 12.78 13.44
C ASN A 24 18.25 13.52 14.03
N GLU A 25 17.47 14.19 13.19
CA GLU A 25 16.31 14.96 13.61
C GLU A 25 15.00 14.13 13.54
N PRO A 26 14.01 14.43 14.39
CA PRO A 26 12.72 13.77 14.33
C PRO A 26 11.95 14.17 13.06
N VAL A 27 11.68 13.19 12.21
CA VAL A 27 10.94 13.35 10.95
C VAL A 27 9.66 12.52 10.98
N ILE A 28 8.54 13.13 10.58
CA ILE A 28 7.27 12.46 10.37
C ILE A 28 6.73 12.76 8.97
N VAL A 29 5.99 11.80 8.43
CA VAL A 29 5.26 11.95 7.16
C VAL A 29 3.77 11.79 7.44
N LEU A 30 2.97 12.67 6.87
CA LEU A 30 1.52 12.72 7.05
C LEU A 30 0.79 12.01 5.91
N SER A 31 -0.39 11.51 6.21
CA SER A 31 -1.31 10.91 5.24
C SER A 31 -1.93 11.95 4.32
N ASN A 32 -2.76 11.51 3.37
CA ASN A 32 -3.57 12.40 2.54
C ASN A 32 -4.28 13.46 3.38
N ASN A 33 -4.35 14.69 2.86
CA ASN A 33 -4.88 15.88 3.53
C ASN A 33 -4.16 16.24 4.83
N ASP A 34 -2.90 15.86 4.95
CA ASP A 34 -2.08 16.09 6.15
C ASP A 34 -2.79 15.67 7.46
N GLY A 35 -3.58 14.60 7.38
CA GLY A 35 -4.51 14.22 8.45
C GLY A 35 -3.86 13.51 9.64
N CYS A 36 -3.06 12.48 9.39
CA CYS A 36 -2.48 11.62 10.42
C CYS A 36 -1.04 11.22 10.09
N VAL A 37 -0.26 10.89 11.09
CA VAL A 37 1.11 10.38 10.95
C VAL A 37 1.08 8.97 10.36
N ILE A 38 1.74 8.76 9.22
CA ILE A 38 1.86 7.45 8.55
C ILE A 38 3.29 6.93 8.47
N ALA A 39 4.29 7.75 8.74
CA ALA A 39 5.66 7.30 8.94
C ALA A 39 6.36 8.18 9.97
N ARG A 40 7.33 7.58 10.66
CA ARG A 40 8.08 8.22 11.76
C ARG A 40 9.51 7.72 11.74
N SER A 41 10.45 8.64 11.85
CA SER A 41 11.85 8.28 12.09
C SER A 41 12.05 7.69 13.51
N PRO A 42 13.18 7.02 13.79
CA PRO A 42 13.47 6.53 15.13
C PRO A 42 13.41 7.62 16.19
N GLU A 43 13.92 8.81 15.90
CA GLU A 43 13.90 9.98 16.80
C GLU A 43 12.46 10.42 17.09
N ALA A 44 11.59 10.44 16.07
CA ALA A 44 10.17 10.76 16.25
C ALA A 44 9.44 9.69 17.08
N LYS A 45 9.81 8.41 16.92
CA LYS A 45 9.28 7.33 17.77
C LYS A 45 9.69 7.50 19.24
N ALA A 46 10.95 7.90 19.49
CA ALA A 46 11.45 8.16 20.83
C ALA A 46 10.73 9.32 21.54
N LEU A 47 10.20 10.28 20.78
CA LEU A 47 9.33 11.35 21.29
C LEU A 47 7.90 10.88 21.63
N GLY A 48 7.57 9.60 21.47
CA GLY A 48 6.26 9.04 21.78
C GLY A 48 5.19 9.27 20.68
N ILE A 49 5.56 9.77 19.50
CA ILE A 49 4.63 9.97 18.40
C ILE A 49 4.15 8.59 17.90
N ARG A 50 2.81 8.39 17.81
CA ARG A 50 2.23 7.11 17.43
C ARG A 50 1.82 7.06 15.95
N MET A 51 1.82 5.85 15.37
CA MET A 51 1.24 5.63 14.04
C MET A 51 -0.26 5.92 14.05
N GLY A 52 -0.74 6.62 13.03
CA GLY A 52 -2.14 7.02 12.95
C GLY A 52 -2.52 8.21 13.85
N GLN A 53 -1.59 8.77 14.61
CA GLN A 53 -1.86 9.93 15.48
C GLN A 53 -2.28 11.12 14.61
N PRO A 54 -3.41 11.79 14.92
CA PRO A 54 -3.87 12.97 14.19
C PRO A 54 -2.85 14.10 14.23
N TRP A 55 -2.63 14.75 13.08
CA TRP A 55 -1.66 15.85 12.96
C TRP A 55 -1.94 17.00 13.93
N PHE A 56 -3.20 17.36 14.15
CA PHE A 56 -3.53 18.47 15.06
C PHE A 56 -3.03 18.23 16.50
N GLN A 57 -2.87 16.98 16.94
CA GLN A 57 -2.29 16.64 18.24
C GLN A 57 -0.77 16.76 18.26
N VAL A 58 -0.11 16.45 17.15
CA VAL A 58 1.36 16.52 17.04
C VAL A 58 1.82 17.93 16.74
N ARG A 59 1.01 18.73 16.06
CA ARG A 59 1.33 20.10 15.67
C ARG A 59 1.72 20.98 16.86
N GLN A 60 1.12 20.78 18.04
CA GLN A 60 1.44 21.52 19.26
C GLN A 60 2.88 21.25 19.72
N MET A 61 3.38 20.03 19.53
CA MET A 61 4.73 19.63 19.93
C MET A 61 5.81 20.02 18.91
N ARG A 62 5.43 20.44 17.70
CA ARG A 62 6.35 20.63 16.56
C ARG A 62 7.48 21.61 16.86
N LEU A 63 7.16 22.77 17.40
CA LEU A 63 8.14 23.83 17.67
C LEU A 63 9.06 23.46 18.84
N GLU A 64 8.50 22.97 19.93
CA GLU A 64 9.25 22.61 21.14
C GLU A 64 10.23 21.44 20.90
N LYS A 65 9.80 20.45 20.08
CA LYS A 65 10.55 19.21 19.83
C LYS A 65 11.28 19.20 18.48
N LYS A 66 11.32 20.34 17.76
CA LYS A 66 11.96 20.47 16.44
C LYS A 66 11.54 19.36 15.45
N ILE A 67 10.25 18.99 15.41
CA ILE A 67 9.76 17.92 14.53
C ILE A 67 9.66 18.44 13.09
N HIS A 68 10.34 17.77 12.18
CA HIS A 68 10.22 18.01 10.74
C HIS A 68 9.08 17.21 10.15
N VAL A 69 8.23 17.87 9.36
CA VAL A 69 6.96 17.32 8.90
C VAL A 69 6.88 17.42 7.39
N PHE A 70 6.52 16.33 6.76
CA PHE A 70 6.32 16.25 5.31
C PHE A 70 4.94 15.70 4.98
N SER A 71 4.31 16.23 3.94
CA SER A 71 3.17 15.59 3.29
C SER A 71 3.64 14.38 2.50
N SER A 72 2.77 13.39 2.26
CA SER A 72 3.11 12.18 1.49
C SER A 72 3.55 12.53 0.06
N ASN A 73 4.82 12.27 -0.27
CA ASN A 73 5.40 12.37 -1.62
C ASN A 73 5.50 10.98 -2.26
N TYR A 74 4.37 10.42 -2.70
CA TYR A 74 4.33 9.07 -3.26
C TYR A 74 5.19 8.90 -4.53
N ALA A 75 5.42 9.96 -5.30
CA ALA A 75 6.31 9.90 -6.46
C ALA A 75 7.76 9.63 -6.03
N LEU A 76 8.23 10.34 -5.02
CA LEU A 76 9.54 10.12 -4.42
C LEU A 76 9.66 8.71 -3.84
N TYR A 77 8.67 8.28 -3.03
CA TYR A 77 8.73 6.97 -2.36
C TYR A 77 8.67 5.82 -3.36
N HIS A 78 7.86 5.95 -4.41
CA HIS A 78 7.83 4.96 -5.49
C HIS A 78 9.19 4.87 -6.22
N SER A 79 9.80 6.00 -6.57
CA SER A 79 11.12 6.06 -7.21
C SER A 79 12.19 5.40 -6.34
N MET A 80 12.22 5.69 -5.03
CA MET A 80 13.17 5.09 -4.10
C MET A 80 12.94 3.59 -3.92
N SER A 81 11.69 3.15 -3.85
CA SER A 81 11.32 1.73 -3.81
C SER A 81 11.84 0.97 -5.04
N GLN A 82 11.62 1.52 -6.24
CA GLN A 82 12.12 0.94 -7.50
C GLN A 82 13.64 0.80 -7.51
N ARG A 83 14.38 1.78 -6.98
CA ARG A 83 15.85 1.70 -6.86
C ARG A 83 16.28 0.58 -5.92
N VAL A 84 15.63 0.45 -4.76
CA VAL A 84 15.93 -0.66 -3.84
C VAL A 84 15.62 -2.01 -4.48
N MET A 85 14.49 -2.15 -5.18
CA MET A 85 14.17 -3.38 -5.91
C MET A 85 15.24 -3.74 -6.93
N ALA A 86 15.68 -2.78 -7.77
CA ALA A 86 16.73 -3.02 -8.76
C ALA A 86 18.05 -3.48 -8.11
N VAL A 87 18.41 -2.95 -6.94
CA VAL A 87 19.58 -3.42 -6.18
C VAL A 87 19.40 -4.87 -5.72
N LEU A 88 18.24 -5.20 -5.14
CA LEU A 88 17.96 -6.55 -4.65
C LEU A 88 17.88 -7.57 -5.78
N GLU A 89 17.28 -7.22 -6.92
CA GLU A 89 17.22 -8.05 -8.13
C GLU A 89 18.61 -8.34 -8.70
N SER A 90 19.54 -7.37 -8.62
CA SER A 90 20.92 -7.57 -9.09
C SER A 90 21.73 -8.56 -8.23
N LEU A 91 21.31 -8.79 -7.00
CA LEU A 91 22.00 -9.66 -6.03
C LEU A 91 21.32 -11.01 -5.81
N SER A 92 20.11 -11.20 -6.36
CA SER A 92 19.24 -12.31 -5.99
C SER A 92 18.59 -12.95 -7.22
N PRO A 93 18.41 -14.27 -7.26
CA PRO A 93 17.85 -14.96 -8.43
C PRO A 93 16.36 -14.64 -8.65
N ALA A 94 15.61 -14.39 -7.58
CA ALA A 94 14.18 -14.05 -7.67
C ALA A 94 13.75 -13.18 -6.49
N VAL A 95 13.02 -12.09 -6.79
CA VAL A 95 12.49 -11.12 -5.81
C VAL A 95 11.01 -10.92 -6.06
N GLU A 96 10.22 -10.87 -4.99
CA GLU A 96 8.81 -10.52 -4.98
C GLU A 96 8.62 -9.20 -4.25
N ALA A 97 8.10 -8.19 -4.95
CA ALA A 97 7.65 -6.94 -4.33
C ALA A 97 6.38 -7.19 -3.51
N TYR A 98 6.51 -7.36 -2.21
CA TYR A 98 5.35 -7.55 -1.33
C TYR A 98 4.64 -6.24 -1.00
N SER A 99 5.42 -5.18 -0.76
CA SER A 99 4.91 -3.81 -0.57
C SER A 99 5.88 -2.78 -1.15
N ILE A 100 5.62 -1.51 -0.94
CA ILE A 100 6.52 -0.42 -1.36
C ILE A 100 7.86 -0.43 -0.62
N ASP A 101 7.92 -1.06 0.55
CA ASP A 101 9.07 -1.09 1.46
C ASP A 101 9.50 -2.50 1.89
N GLU A 102 8.80 -3.54 1.45
CA GLU A 102 9.10 -4.94 1.79
C GLU A 102 9.21 -5.81 0.54
N MET A 103 10.28 -6.60 0.46
CA MET A 103 10.55 -7.53 -0.64
C MET A 103 10.91 -8.91 -0.10
N PHE A 104 10.25 -9.96 -0.62
CA PHE A 104 10.68 -11.33 -0.41
C PHE A 104 11.71 -11.73 -1.46
N ILE A 105 12.71 -12.49 -1.04
CA ILE A 105 13.81 -12.97 -1.86
C ILE A 105 13.88 -14.48 -1.71
N ASP A 106 13.95 -15.20 -2.82
CA ASP A 106 14.18 -16.65 -2.80
C ASP A 106 15.69 -16.94 -2.70
N LEU A 107 16.06 -17.66 -1.66
CA LEU A 107 17.46 -18.03 -1.41
C LEU A 107 17.81 -19.45 -1.85
N ARG A 108 16.96 -20.10 -2.64
CA ARG A 108 17.29 -21.44 -3.18
C ARG A 108 18.54 -21.36 -4.06
N GLY A 109 19.53 -22.16 -3.71
CA GLY A 109 20.86 -22.16 -4.36
C GLY A 109 21.85 -21.19 -3.74
N VAL A 110 21.46 -20.01 -3.27
CA VAL A 110 22.37 -19.02 -2.65
C VAL A 110 22.96 -19.55 -1.35
N ASN A 111 22.16 -20.18 -0.52
CA ASN A 111 22.56 -20.75 0.78
C ASN A 111 23.58 -21.88 0.69
N ARG A 112 23.90 -22.40 -0.50
CA ARG A 112 24.99 -23.37 -0.73
C ARG A 112 26.36 -22.71 -0.90
N CYS A 113 26.37 -21.43 -1.29
CA CYS A 113 27.58 -20.69 -1.61
C CYS A 113 28.01 -19.75 -0.48
N ILE A 114 27.05 -19.23 0.27
CA ILE A 114 27.28 -18.24 1.31
C ILE A 114 26.30 -18.47 2.48
N SER A 115 26.73 -18.16 3.71
CA SER A 115 25.83 -18.27 4.85
C SER A 115 24.69 -17.25 4.77
N PRO A 116 23.46 -17.61 5.18
CA PRO A 116 22.31 -16.70 5.13
C PRO A 116 22.55 -15.37 5.85
N GLU A 117 23.22 -15.39 6.99
CA GLU A 117 23.53 -14.17 7.77
C GLU A 117 24.48 -13.25 7.01
N VAL A 118 25.55 -13.79 6.43
CA VAL A 118 26.50 -13.00 5.61
C VAL A 118 25.80 -12.41 4.40
N PHE A 119 24.96 -13.19 3.71
CA PHE A 119 24.18 -12.69 2.59
C PHE A 119 23.22 -11.57 3.00
N GLY A 120 22.53 -11.71 4.14
CA GLY A 120 21.67 -10.65 4.69
C GLY A 120 22.43 -9.35 4.95
N HIS A 121 23.66 -9.42 5.46
CA HIS A 121 24.52 -8.24 5.64
C HIS A 121 24.94 -7.63 4.31
N GLN A 122 25.32 -8.46 3.31
CA GLN A 122 25.65 -7.96 1.96
C GLN A 122 24.47 -7.19 1.34
N LEU A 123 23.27 -7.74 1.40
CA LEU A 123 22.07 -7.04 0.91
C LEU A 123 21.91 -5.66 1.58
N ARG A 124 22.06 -5.60 2.90
CA ARG A 124 21.93 -4.37 3.66
C ARG A 124 22.95 -3.31 3.27
N GLU A 125 24.22 -3.70 3.23
CA GLU A 125 25.32 -2.78 2.90
C GLU A 125 25.19 -2.27 1.45
N GLN A 126 24.83 -3.13 0.52
CA GLN A 126 24.66 -2.72 -0.88
C GLN A 126 23.51 -1.74 -1.05
N VAL A 127 22.34 -2.02 -0.46
CA VAL A 127 21.19 -1.10 -0.49
C VAL A 127 21.55 0.22 0.16
N LYS A 128 22.20 0.21 1.33
CA LYS A 128 22.63 1.42 2.02
C LYS A 128 23.61 2.24 1.19
N SER A 129 24.61 1.59 0.59
CA SER A 129 25.62 2.25 -0.23
C SER A 129 25.04 2.92 -1.47
N TRP A 130 24.09 2.28 -2.15
CA TRP A 130 23.56 2.74 -3.42
C TRP A 130 22.35 3.65 -3.30
N THR A 131 21.58 3.54 -2.21
CA THR A 131 20.32 4.30 -2.05
C THR A 131 20.30 5.22 -0.84
N GLY A 132 21.25 5.09 0.08
CA GLY A 132 21.24 5.78 1.37
C GLY A 132 20.21 5.24 2.38
N LEU A 133 19.39 4.25 2.00
CA LEU A 133 18.35 3.65 2.83
C LEU A 133 18.89 2.48 3.64
N THR A 134 18.43 2.34 4.88
CA THR A 134 18.74 1.19 5.73
C THR A 134 17.56 0.22 5.78
N MET A 135 17.84 -1.08 5.94
CA MET A 135 16.78 -2.09 6.04
C MET A 135 17.10 -3.16 7.09
N GLY A 136 16.08 -3.86 7.55
CA GLY A 136 16.19 -5.10 8.31
C GLY A 136 15.98 -6.30 7.40
N VAL A 137 16.73 -7.40 7.64
CA VAL A 137 16.61 -8.63 6.86
C VAL A 137 16.30 -9.80 7.78
N GLY A 138 15.17 -10.46 7.56
CA GLY A 138 14.79 -11.70 8.23
C GLY A 138 14.87 -12.87 7.28
N ILE A 139 15.60 -13.93 7.63
CA ILE A 139 15.82 -15.11 6.78
C ILE A 139 15.30 -16.34 7.47
N ALA A 140 14.49 -17.16 6.77
CA ALA A 140 13.90 -18.37 7.35
C ALA A 140 13.42 -19.38 6.28
N PRO A 141 13.07 -20.62 6.68
CA PRO A 141 12.54 -21.63 5.77
C PRO A 141 11.22 -21.24 5.08
N THR A 142 10.37 -20.45 5.75
CA THR A 142 9.06 -20.02 5.25
C THR A 142 8.92 -18.51 5.27
N LYS A 143 7.98 -17.95 4.49
CA LYS A 143 7.69 -16.52 4.48
C LYS A 143 7.21 -16.01 5.84
N THR A 144 6.36 -16.76 6.55
CA THR A 144 5.89 -16.37 7.88
C THR A 144 7.02 -16.33 8.90
N LEU A 145 7.92 -17.30 8.89
CA LEU A 145 9.11 -17.29 9.75
C LEU A 145 10.09 -16.17 9.36
N ALA A 146 10.23 -15.85 8.06
CA ALA A 146 11.06 -14.74 7.60
C ALA A 146 10.50 -13.39 8.12
N LYS A 147 9.17 -13.22 8.16
CA LYS A 147 8.50 -12.08 8.81
C LYS A 147 8.78 -12.03 10.31
N SER A 148 8.73 -13.16 11.01
CA SER A 148 9.08 -13.24 12.44
C SER A 148 10.55 -12.91 12.70
N ALA A 149 11.46 -13.40 11.83
CA ALA A 149 12.87 -13.06 11.90
C ALA A 149 13.12 -11.55 11.68
N GLN A 150 12.43 -10.95 10.70
CA GLN A 150 12.51 -9.52 10.42
C GLN A 150 11.93 -8.69 11.58
N TRP A 151 10.82 -9.11 12.19
CA TRP A 151 10.29 -8.50 13.41
C TRP A 151 11.36 -8.46 14.51
N ALA A 152 12.11 -9.55 14.70
CA ALA A 152 13.17 -9.62 15.69
C ALA A 152 14.31 -8.61 15.44
N THR A 153 14.62 -8.26 14.18
CA THR A 153 15.62 -7.23 13.87
C THR A 153 15.25 -5.87 14.42
N LYS A 154 13.95 -5.57 14.55
CA LYS A 154 13.42 -4.31 15.08
C LYS A 154 13.37 -4.29 16.61
N GLN A 155 13.29 -5.48 17.26
CA GLN A 155 13.20 -5.58 18.72
C GLN A 155 14.57 -5.55 19.38
N TRP A 156 15.59 -6.15 18.77
CA TRP A 156 16.90 -6.35 19.38
C TRP A 156 18.04 -5.79 18.51
N PRO A 157 18.62 -4.63 18.88
CA PRO A 157 19.73 -3.98 18.14
C PRO A 157 20.97 -4.86 17.99
N GLN A 158 21.18 -5.80 18.91
CA GLN A 158 22.32 -6.74 18.91
C GLN A 158 22.39 -7.61 17.64
N PHE A 159 21.28 -7.80 16.95
CA PHE A 159 21.26 -8.53 15.67
C PHE A 159 21.80 -7.72 14.49
N SER A 160 22.17 -6.45 14.74
CA SER A 160 22.69 -5.57 13.67
C SER A 160 21.82 -5.56 12.41
N GLY A 161 20.49 -5.77 12.59
CA GLY A 161 19.48 -5.74 11.54
C GLY A 161 19.42 -6.98 10.63
N VAL A 162 20.07 -8.11 10.99
CA VAL A 162 19.94 -9.40 10.28
C VAL A 162 19.64 -10.51 11.27
N VAL A 163 18.60 -11.30 10.99
CA VAL A 163 18.29 -12.51 11.75
C VAL A 163 18.06 -13.66 10.78
N ALA A 164 18.86 -14.70 10.87
CA ALA A 164 18.66 -15.94 10.14
C ALA A 164 18.17 -17.05 11.08
N LEU A 165 17.06 -17.67 10.70
CA LEU A 165 16.45 -18.84 11.32
C LEU A 165 16.62 -20.02 10.36
N THR A 166 17.56 -20.91 10.64
CA THR A 166 17.79 -22.09 9.81
C THR A 166 17.11 -23.32 10.40
N ALA A 167 16.82 -24.30 9.58
CA ALA A 167 16.18 -25.55 10.03
C ALA A 167 17.04 -26.31 11.07
N GLU A 168 18.38 -26.18 10.97
CA GLU A 168 19.31 -26.80 11.89
C GLU A 168 19.24 -26.18 13.30
N ASN A 169 18.84 -24.92 13.41
CA ASN A 169 18.76 -24.22 14.69
C ASN A 169 17.30 -24.06 15.18
N ARG A 170 16.60 -25.19 15.31
CA ARG A 170 15.19 -25.21 15.76
C ARG A 170 14.98 -24.53 17.11
N ASN A 171 15.94 -24.65 18.03
CA ASN A 171 15.83 -24.01 19.35
C ASN A 171 15.79 -22.48 19.26
N ARG A 172 16.52 -21.88 18.31
CA ARG A 172 16.48 -20.43 18.05
C ARG A 172 15.11 -19.99 17.55
N ILE A 173 14.50 -20.80 16.66
CA ILE A 173 13.13 -20.56 16.16
C ILE A 173 12.14 -20.59 17.33
N LEU A 174 12.15 -21.68 18.12
CA LEU A 174 11.21 -21.84 19.24
C LEU A 174 11.35 -20.71 20.28
N LYS A 175 12.60 -20.33 20.60
CA LYS A 175 12.87 -19.21 21.52
C LYS A 175 12.30 -17.89 20.98
N LEU A 176 12.51 -17.58 19.70
CA LEU A 176 11.97 -16.37 19.07
C LEU A 176 10.46 -16.37 19.09
N LEU A 177 9.80 -17.46 18.67
CA LEU A 177 8.35 -17.58 18.65
C LEU A 177 7.73 -17.48 20.04
N GLY A 178 8.44 -17.96 21.09
CA GLY A 178 8.03 -17.81 22.48
C GLY A 178 8.05 -16.37 22.99
N LEU A 179 8.91 -15.52 22.43
CA LEU A 179 9.00 -14.10 22.76
C LEU A 179 8.09 -13.21 21.90
N GLN A 180 7.65 -13.69 20.73
CA GLN A 180 6.81 -12.93 19.81
C GLN A 180 5.33 -13.00 20.24
N PRO A 181 4.67 -11.88 20.55
CA PRO A 181 3.23 -11.86 20.79
C PRO A 181 2.46 -12.37 19.57
N VAL A 182 1.36 -13.08 19.79
CA VAL A 182 0.55 -13.66 18.71
C VAL A 182 0.01 -12.59 17.75
N GLY A 183 -0.27 -11.38 18.23
CA GLY A 183 -0.72 -10.25 17.42
C GLY A 183 0.35 -9.67 16.48
N GLU A 184 1.61 -10.03 16.68
CA GLU A 184 2.74 -9.63 15.82
C GLU A 184 3.05 -10.71 14.75
N VAL A 185 2.29 -11.81 14.72
CA VAL A 185 2.41 -12.83 13.68
C VAL A 185 1.74 -12.33 12.40
N TRP A 186 2.45 -12.47 11.28
CA TRP A 186 1.93 -12.08 9.97
C TRP A 186 0.58 -12.75 9.65
N GLY A 187 -0.42 -11.94 9.31
CA GLY A 187 -1.79 -12.39 9.07
C GLY A 187 -2.69 -12.43 10.31
N VAL A 188 -2.16 -12.18 11.52
CA VAL A 188 -2.94 -12.11 12.76
C VAL A 188 -3.26 -10.65 13.06
N GLY A 189 -4.44 -10.18 12.64
CA GLY A 189 -4.92 -8.84 12.93
C GLY A 189 -5.62 -8.75 14.31
N ARG A 190 -5.94 -7.53 14.74
CA ARG A 190 -6.51 -7.23 16.08
C ARG A 190 -7.64 -8.17 16.51
N ARG A 191 -8.64 -8.42 15.64
CA ARG A 191 -9.79 -9.30 15.97
C ARG A 191 -9.37 -10.74 16.20
N LEU A 192 -8.37 -11.24 15.42
CA LEU A 192 -7.83 -12.58 15.63
C LEU A 192 -7.01 -12.65 16.92
N THR A 193 -6.22 -11.62 17.21
CA THR A 193 -5.46 -11.51 18.45
C THR A 193 -6.38 -11.61 19.67
N GLU A 194 -7.47 -10.85 19.71
CA GLU A 194 -8.46 -10.88 20.79
C GLU A 194 -9.06 -12.28 20.98
N LYS A 195 -9.42 -12.97 19.89
CA LYS A 195 -9.97 -14.34 19.93
C LYS A 195 -8.94 -15.38 20.37
N LEU A 196 -7.69 -15.28 19.86
CA LEU A 196 -6.61 -16.21 20.23
C LEU A 196 -6.23 -16.05 21.70
N ASN A 197 -6.10 -14.80 22.18
CA ASN A 197 -5.82 -14.53 23.59
C ASN A 197 -6.91 -15.07 24.53
N ALA A 198 -8.19 -14.97 24.13
CA ALA A 198 -9.31 -15.57 24.88
C ALA A 198 -9.23 -17.08 24.99
N LEU A 199 -8.51 -17.74 24.07
CA LEU A 199 -8.24 -19.19 24.09
C LEU A 199 -6.91 -19.56 24.78
N GLY A 200 -6.21 -18.57 25.38
CA GLY A 200 -4.91 -18.77 26.01
C GLY A 200 -3.72 -18.79 25.04
N ILE A 201 -3.93 -18.51 23.75
CA ILE A 201 -2.89 -18.44 22.73
C ILE A 201 -2.36 -17.00 22.66
N ASN A 202 -1.28 -16.70 23.40
CA ASN A 202 -0.74 -15.36 23.56
C ASN A 202 0.55 -15.13 22.78
N THR A 203 1.26 -16.21 22.39
CA THR A 203 2.54 -16.13 21.68
C THR A 203 2.48 -16.86 20.35
N ALA A 204 3.42 -16.51 19.43
CA ALA A 204 3.59 -17.21 18.17
C ALA A 204 3.91 -18.70 18.36
N LEU A 205 4.63 -19.06 19.43
CA LEU A 205 4.94 -20.43 19.77
C LEU A 205 3.67 -21.23 20.13
N GLN A 206 2.81 -20.67 20.98
CA GLN A 206 1.54 -21.30 21.33
C GLN A 206 0.63 -21.47 20.10
N LEU A 207 0.65 -20.48 19.18
CA LEU A 207 -0.07 -20.64 17.91
C LEU A 207 0.54 -21.74 17.04
N ALA A 208 1.86 -21.83 16.93
CA ALA A 208 2.56 -22.89 16.19
C ALA A 208 2.26 -24.30 16.73
N GLN A 209 2.06 -24.42 18.05
CA GLN A 209 1.73 -25.68 18.74
C GLN A 209 0.23 -26.02 18.73
N ALA A 210 -0.63 -25.10 18.28
CA ALA A 210 -2.05 -25.30 18.23
C ALA A 210 -2.44 -26.41 17.23
N ASN A 211 -3.47 -27.18 17.55
CA ASN A 211 -3.99 -28.21 16.67
C ASN A 211 -4.53 -27.62 15.38
N THR A 212 -4.00 -28.03 14.23
CA THR A 212 -4.34 -27.47 12.91
C THR A 212 -5.81 -27.67 12.54
N ALA A 213 -6.40 -28.83 12.89
CA ALA A 213 -7.83 -29.11 12.64
C ALA A 213 -8.73 -28.20 13.47
N PHE A 214 -8.36 -27.94 14.75
CA PHE A 214 -9.04 -26.96 15.59
C PHE A 214 -8.98 -25.55 15.02
N ILE A 215 -7.78 -25.10 14.60
CA ILE A 215 -7.58 -23.76 14.00
C ILE A 215 -8.40 -23.64 12.71
N ARG A 216 -8.37 -24.64 11.84
CA ARG A 216 -9.13 -24.62 10.58
C ARG A 216 -10.65 -24.53 10.83
N LYS A 217 -11.16 -25.29 11.78
CA LYS A 217 -12.60 -25.35 12.12
C LYS A 217 -13.09 -24.04 12.74
N ASN A 218 -12.33 -23.44 13.66
CA ASN A 218 -12.79 -22.31 14.48
C ASN A 218 -12.40 -20.94 13.91
N PHE A 219 -11.43 -20.89 12.97
CA PHE A 219 -10.94 -19.66 12.37
C PHE A 219 -10.99 -19.73 10.84
N SER A 220 -9.93 -20.21 10.20
CA SER A 220 -9.86 -20.30 8.74
C SER A 220 -8.71 -21.19 8.25
N VAL A 221 -8.79 -21.61 6.97
CA VAL A 221 -7.69 -22.28 6.28
C VAL A 221 -6.45 -21.37 6.17
N ILE A 222 -6.62 -20.06 6.14
CA ILE A 222 -5.49 -19.10 6.07
C ILE A 222 -4.70 -19.15 7.38
N LEU A 223 -5.36 -19.12 8.54
CA LEU A 223 -4.68 -19.21 9.83
C LEU A 223 -4.06 -20.60 10.05
N GLU A 224 -4.69 -21.69 9.56
CA GLU A 224 -4.09 -23.03 9.54
C GLU A 224 -2.76 -23.03 8.77
N ARG A 225 -2.72 -22.43 7.56
CA ARG A 225 -1.47 -22.30 6.79
C ARG A 225 -0.42 -21.51 7.56
N THR A 226 -0.81 -20.45 8.28
CA THR A 226 0.10 -19.70 9.16
C THR A 226 0.70 -20.60 10.22
N VAL A 227 -0.08 -21.47 10.87
CA VAL A 227 0.43 -22.45 11.85
C VAL A 227 1.44 -23.41 11.21
N ARG A 228 1.16 -23.94 10.02
CA ARG A 228 2.10 -24.81 9.27
C ARG A 228 3.39 -24.07 8.89
N GLU A 229 3.29 -22.84 8.43
CA GLU A 229 4.45 -21.99 8.12
C GLU A 229 5.32 -21.71 9.36
N LEU A 230 4.74 -21.44 10.52
CA LEU A 230 5.47 -21.29 11.78
C LEU A 230 6.20 -22.58 12.22
N ASN A 231 5.74 -23.72 11.77
CA ASN A 231 6.40 -25.03 11.98
C ASN A 231 7.44 -25.38 10.90
N GLY A 232 7.65 -24.49 9.93
CA GLY A 232 8.66 -24.67 8.86
C GLY A 232 8.14 -25.35 7.60
N GLU A 233 6.83 -25.60 7.49
CA GLU A 233 6.21 -26.12 6.27
C GLU A 233 5.81 -24.95 5.36
N SER A 234 6.49 -24.80 4.21
CA SER A 234 6.23 -23.72 3.26
C SER A 234 4.89 -23.94 2.53
N CYS A 235 3.89 -23.12 2.84
CA CYS A 235 2.57 -23.13 2.24
C CYS A 235 2.35 -21.95 1.26
N ILE A 236 3.27 -20.96 1.24
CA ILE A 236 3.18 -19.75 0.44
C ILE A 236 4.43 -19.67 -0.43
N SER A 237 4.25 -19.83 -1.74
CA SER A 237 5.31 -19.70 -2.73
C SER A 237 5.69 -18.24 -2.99
N LEU A 238 6.81 -18.01 -3.66
CA LEU A 238 7.16 -16.70 -4.21
C LEU A 238 6.23 -16.40 -5.40
N GLU A 239 5.65 -15.19 -5.43
CA GLU A 239 4.88 -14.71 -6.58
C GLU A 239 5.83 -13.99 -7.55
N GLU A 240 6.24 -14.67 -8.61
CA GLU A 240 7.13 -14.11 -9.64
C GLU A 240 6.43 -13.03 -10.48
N ALA A 241 5.11 -13.13 -10.62
CA ALA A 241 4.28 -12.12 -11.26
C ALA A 241 2.99 -11.89 -10.45
N PRO A 242 2.59 -10.63 -10.22
CA PRO A 242 1.36 -10.36 -9.51
C PRO A 242 0.15 -10.89 -10.29
N PRO A 243 -0.84 -11.50 -9.62
CA PRO A 243 -2.05 -11.97 -10.27
C PRO A 243 -2.83 -10.80 -10.88
N ALA A 244 -3.61 -11.08 -11.93
CA ALA A 244 -4.47 -10.09 -12.55
C ALA A 244 -5.43 -9.47 -11.51
N LYS A 245 -5.54 -8.15 -11.53
CA LYS A 245 -6.41 -7.43 -10.59
C LYS A 245 -7.87 -7.83 -10.79
N GLN A 246 -8.57 -8.06 -9.69
CA GLN A 246 -10.00 -8.39 -9.67
C GLN A 246 -10.86 -7.15 -9.43
N GLN A 247 -10.27 -6.07 -8.92
CA GLN A 247 -10.95 -4.80 -8.65
C GLN A 247 -9.96 -3.64 -8.78
N ILE A 248 -10.46 -2.49 -9.25
CA ILE A 248 -9.73 -1.23 -9.25
C ILE A 248 -10.56 -0.19 -8.51
N VAL A 249 -9.99 0.40 -7.46
CA VAL A 249 -10.64 1.43 -6.66
C VAL A 249 -9.89 2.75 -6.79
N CYS A 250 -10.60 3.82 -7.15
CA CYS A 250 -10.12 5.18 -7.09
C CYS A 250 -11.00 5.99 -6.13
N SER A 251 -10.44 6.36 -4.98
CA SER A 251 -11.16 7.12 -3.95
C SER A 251 -10.24 8.10 -3.24
N ARG A 252 -10.80 9.21 -2.76
CA ARG A 252 -10.06 10.19 -1.95
C ARG A 252 -10.96 10.70 -0.83
N SER A 253 -10.33 10.99 0.30
CA SER A 253 -10.91 11.91 1.28
C SER A 253 -10.70 13.34 0.76
N PHE A 254 -11.70 14.16 0.90
CA PHE A 254 -11.68 15.55 0.44
C PHE A 254 -10.89 16.44 1.39
N GLY A 255 -10.20 17.44 0.86
CA GLY A 255 -9.52 18.47 1.64
C GLY A 255 -10.53 19.36 2.38
N GLU A 256 -11.66 19.59 1.74
CA GLU A 256 -12.84 20.24 2.30
C GLU A 256 -14.06 19.36 2.06
N ARG A 257 -15.01 19.35 3.02
CA ARG A 257 -16.19 18.48 2.92
C ARG A 257 -17.12 18.99 1.83
N ILE A 258 -17.56 18.09 0.97
CA ILE A 258 -18.49 18.41 -0.11
C ILE A 258 -19.93 18.37 0.40
N THR A 259 -20.68 19.44 0.12
CA THR A 259 -22.11 19.59 0.40
C THR A 259 -22.93 19.82 -0.87
N ASP A 260 -22.26 20.18 -1.96
CA ASP A 260 -22.85 20.46 -3.26
C ASP A 260 -22.79 19.25 -4.18
N LYS A 261 -23.88 18.99 -4.92
CA LYS A 261 -24.01 17.84 -5.82
C LYS A 261 -23.09 17.97 -7.03
N ASP A 262 -22.91 19.15 -7.57
CA ASP A 262 -22.08 19.36 -8.76
C ASP A 262 -20.59 19.17 -8.44
N ALA A 263 -20.13 19.63 -7.27
CA ALA A 263 -18.79 19.36 -6.78
C ALA A 263 -18.57 17.84 -6.55
N MET A 264 -19.56 17.13 -6.04
CA MET A 264 -19.49 15.67 -5.89
C MET A 264 -19.46 14.96 -7.25
N HIS A 265 -20.24 15.43 -8.21
CA HIS A 265 -20.22 14.91 -9.58
C HIS A 265 -18.84 15.06 -10.22
N GLN A 266 -18.22 16.25 -10.10
CA GLN A 266 -16.86 16.49 -10.60
C GLN A 266 -15.85 15.53 -9.98
N ALA A 267 -15.94 15.27 -8.67
CA ALA A 267 -15.06 14.34 -7.97
C ALA A 267 -15.24 12.90 -8.48
N VAL A 268 -16.46 12.46 -8.68
CA VAL A 268 -16.78 11.11 -9.21
C VAL A 268 -16.29 10.95 -10.64
N VAL A 269 -16.46 11.96 -11.50
CA VAL A 269 -15.92 11.97 -12.86
C VAL A 269 -14.41 11.79 -12.84
N GLN A 270 -13.69 12.56 -12.01
CA GLN A 270 -12.24 12.43 -11.88
C GLN A 270 -11.79 11.04 -11.41
N TYR A 271 -12.51 10.45 -10.46
CA TYR A 271 -12.17 9.11 -9.97
C TYR A 271 -12.49 8.02 -10.99
N ALA A 272 -13.57 8.17 -11.76
CA ALA A 272 -13.93 7.28 -12.84
C ALA A 272 -12.90 7.33 -13.99
N GLU A 273 -12.47 8.52 -14.40
CA GLU A 273 -11.37 8.70 -15.36
C GLU A 273 -10.11 7.95 -14.93
N ARG A 274 -9.68 8.18 -13.68
CA ARG A 274 -8.47 7.55 -13.16
C ARG A 274 -8.60 6.04 -13.00
N ALA A 275 -9.79 5.55 -12.66
CA ALA A 275 -10.06 4.11 -12.59
C ALA A 275 -10.01 3.47 -13.98
N ALA A 276 -10.60 4.12 -14.99
CA ALA A 276 -10.58 3.67 -16.38
C ALA A 276 -9.15 3.64 -16.98
N GLU A 277 -8.34 4.67 -16.70
CA GLU A 277 -6.92 4.70 -17.08
C GLU A 277 -6.15 3.52 -16.50
N LYS A 278 -6.33 3.23 -15.20
CA LYS A 278 -5.72 2.06 -14.56
C LYS A 278 -6.20 0.74 -15.15
N LEU A 279 -7.48 0.63 -15.46
CA LEU A 279 -8.07 -0.57 -16.06
C LEU A 279 -7.42 -0.85 -17.43
N ARG A 280 -7.23 0.18 -18.26
CA ARG A 280 -6.52 0.07 -19.53
C ARG A 280 -5.07 -0.35 -19.35
N GLY A 281 -4.38 0.18 -18.34
CA GLY A 281 -3.02 -0.23 -17.99
C GLY A 281 -2.91 -1.73 -17.63
N GLU A 282 -3.96 -2.30 -17.04
CA GLU A 282 -4.07 -3.74 -16.75
C GLU A 282 -4.55 -4.56 -17.97
N ARG A 283 -4.85 -3.94 -19.10
CA ARG A 283 -5.41 -4.58 -20.32
C ARG A 283 -6.68 -5.38 -20.03
N GLN A 284 -7.59 -4.78 -19.26
CA GLN A 284 -8.86 -5.39 -18.86
C GLN A 284 -10.06 -4.51 -19.22
N TYR A 285 -11.24 -5.12 -19.35
CA TYR A 285 -12.54 -4.48 -19.41
C TYR A 285 -13.27 -4.70 -18.11
N CYS A 286 -14.15 -3.78 -17.69
CA CYS A 286 -15.04 -3.97 -16.54
C CYS A 286 -16.51 -4.04 -16.98
N ARG A 287 -17.32 -4.76 -16.20
CA ARG A 287 -18.78 -4.83 -16.34
C ARG A 287 -19.54 -4.23 -15.18
N GLN A 288 -18.86 -3.95 -14.06
CA GLN A 288 -19.47 -3.33 -12.89
C GLN A 288 -18.75 -2.04 -12.51
N VAL A 289 -19.53 -0.99 -12.28
CA VAL A 289 -19.07 0.31 -11.79
C VAL A 289 -19.83 0.63 -10.51
N THR A 290 -19.12 0.78 -9.40
CA THR A 290 -19.70 1.12 -8.12
C THR A 290 -19.27 2.53 -7.73
N THR A 291 -20.21 3.39 -7.38
CA THR A 291 -19.92 4.68 -6.75
C THR A 291 -20.33 4.64 -5.29
N PHE A 292 -19.46 5.13 -4.42
CA PHE A 292 -19.75 5.22 -2.98
C PHE A 292 -19.39 6.59 -2.42
N VAL A 293 -20.15 7.00 -1.41
CA VAL A 293 -19.97 8.26 -0.68
C VAL A 293 -20.02 8.00 0.81
N ARG A 294 -19.31 8.83 1.59
CA ARG A 294 -19.26 8.68 3.04
C ARG A 294 -19.03 10.00 3.76
N THR A 295 -19.75 10.24 4.86
CA THR A 295 -19.47 11.30 5.83
C THR A 295 -18.36 10.90 6.81
N SER A 296 -17.93 11.78 7.69
CA SER A 296 -16.93 11.47 8.70
C SER A 296 -17.51 10.61 9.82
N PRO A 297 -16.94 9.45 10.13
CA PRO A 297 -17.36 8.66 11.29
C PRO A 297 -16.94 9.28 12.63
N PHE A 298 -16.09 10.33 12.62
CA PHE A 298 -15.55 10.98 13.81
C PHE A 298 -16.25 12.31 14.15
N ALA A 299 -17.21 12.75 13.33
CA ALA A 299 -17.94 13.98 13.53
C ALA A 299 -19.16 13.72 14.45
N VAL A 300 -18.97 13.85 15.76
CA VAL A 300 -19.96 13.49 16.79
C VAL A 300 -21.28 14.29 16.68
N LYS A 301 -21.23 15.50 16.11
CA LYS A 301 -22.38 16.41 15.99
C LYS A 301 -23.02 16.41 14.59
N GLU A 302 -22.57 15.55 13.69
CA GLU A 302 -23.07 15.50 12.30
C GLU A 302 -23.71 14.15 12.00
N PRO A 303 -24.76 14.10 11.18
CA PRO A 303 -25.39 12.83 10.81
C PRO A 303 -24.40 11.96 10.02
N CYS A 304 -24.29 10.70 10.43
CA CYS A 304 -23.45 9.72 9.73
C CYS A 304 -24.21 9.12 8.55
N TYR A 305 -23.59 9.14 7.37
CA TYR A 305 -24.13 8.51 6.17
C TYR A 305 -23.02 7.84 5.38
N SER A 306 -23.27 6.61 4.97
CA SER A 306 -22.37 5.85 4.08
C SER A 306 -23.22 4.96 3.18
N ASN A 307 -23.09 5.11 1.88
CA ASN A 307 -23.83 4.31 0.92
C ASN A 307 -23.03 4.07 -0.36
N ALA A 308 -23.41 3.02 -1.10
CA ALA A 308 -22.82 2.64 -2.37
C ALA A 308 -23.92 2.12 -3.31
N ALA A 309 -23.81 2.44 -4.60
CA ALA A 309 -24.64 1.87 -5.65
C ALA A 309 -23.80 1.27 -6.75
N VAL A 310 -24.31 0.20 -7.36
CA VAL A 310 -23.66 -0.55 -8.42
C VAL A 310 -24.43 -0.39 -9.71
N GLU A 311 -23.75 0.04 -10.77
CA GLU A 311 -24.25 0.02 -12.15
C GLU A 311 -23.61 -1.13 -12.92
N LYS A 312 -24.41 -1.95 -13.56
CA LYS A 312 -23.95 -2.98 -14.49
C LYS A 312 -23.98 -2.42 -15.91
N LEU A 313 -22.87 -2.57 -16.61
CA LEU A 313 -22.76 -2.21 -18.01
C LEU A 313 -23.28 -3.37 -18.87
N SER A 314 -24.04 -3.07 -19.92
CA SER A 314 -24.55 -4.08 -20.86
C SER A 314 -23.40 -4.82 -21.54
N LEU A 315 -22.35 -4.08 -21.94
CA LEU A 315 -21.13 -4.64 -22.50
C LEU A 315 -19.93 -4.32 -21.62
N PRO A 316 -18.98 -5.28 -21.47
CA PRO A 316 -17.69 -4.96 -20.84
C PRO A 316 -16.99 -3.85 -21.62
N THR A 317 -16.42 -2.88 -20.92
CA THR A 317 -15.76 -1.72 -21.54
C THR A 317 -14.54 -1.24 -20.75
N GLN A 318 -13.64 -0.55 -21.43
CA GLN A 318 -12.56 0.26 -20.86
C GLN A 318 -12.68 1.75 -21.24
N ASP A 319 -13.77 2.10 -21.92
CA ASP A 319 -14.02 3.47 -22.37
C ASP A 319 -14.38 4.37 -21.17
N SER A 320 -13.59 5.42 -20.97
CA SER A 320 -13.82 6.36 -19.87
C SER A 320 -15.20 6.99 -19.92
N ARG A 321 -15.78 7.22 -21.11
CA ARG A 321 -17.12 7.83 -21.27
C ARG A 321 -18.23 6.96 -20.70
N ASP A 322 -18.16 5.65 -20.94
CA ASP A 322 -19.16 4.71 -20.46
C ASP A 322 -19.02 4.48 -18.96
N ILE A 323 -17.79 4.39 -18.46
CA ILE A 323 -17.48 4.25 -17.03
C ILE A 323 -17.90 5.49 -16.26
N ILE A 324 -17.62 6.70 -16.76
CA ILE A 324 -18.06 7.97 -16.17
C ILE A 324 -19.59 8.04 -16.11
N ALA A 325 -20.26 7.75 -17.23
CA ALA A 325 -21.72 7.79 -17.29
C ALA A 325 -22.35 6.83 -16.26
N ALA A 326 -21.84 5.61 -16.13
CA ALA A 326 -22.30 4.66 -15.13
C ALA A 326 -22.01 5.13 -13.70
N ALA A 327 -20.80 5.66 -13.44
CA ALA A 327 -20.46 6.18 -12.12
C ALA A 327 -21.35 7.35 -11.68
N CYS A 328 -21.73 8.22 -12.62
CA CYS A 328 -22.63 9.34 -12.36
C CYS A 328 -24.08 8.87 -12.14
N ARG A 329 -24.56 7.84 -12.85
CA ARG A 329 -25.87 7.23 -12.55
C ARG A 329 -25.86 6.62 -11.14
N ALA A 330 -24.83 5.85 -10.79
CA ALA A 330 -24.68 5.29 -9.46
C ALA A 330 -24.63 6.38 -8.37
N LEU A 331 -23.97 7.53 -8.63
CA LEU A 331 -23.97 8.68 -7.72
C LEU A 331 -25.39 9.18 -7.44
N ASN A 332 -26.24 9.28 -8.45
CA ASN A 332 -27.61 9.76 -8.27
C ASN A 332 -28.44 8.88 -7.32
N HIS A 333 -28.15 7.59 -7.23
CA HIS A 333 -28.81 6.68 -6.28
C HIS A 333 -28.34 6.84 -4.83
N VAL A 334 -27.12 7.30 -4.62
CA VAL A 334 -26.52 7.41 -3.27
C VAL A 334 -26.42 8.83 -2.76
N TRP A 335 -26.60 9.84 -3.62
CA TRP A 335 -26.58 11.24 -3.20
C TRP A 335 -27.77 11.56 -2.31
N ARG A 336 -27.51 12.25 -1.21
CA ARG A 336 -28.53 12.86 -0.34
C ARG A 336 -28.10 14.26 0.05
N GLU A 337 -28.99 15.21 -0.06
CA GLU A 337 -28.76 16.59 0.36
C GLU A 337 -28.67 16.70 1.89
N GLY A 338 -28.04 17.77 2.37
CA GLY A 338 -27.90 18.05 3.80
C GLY A 338 -26.78 17.30 4.52
N TYR A 339 -26.02 16.43 3.83
CA TYR A 339 -24.87 15.76 4.40
C TYR A 339 -23.56 16.44 4.01
N ARG A 340 -22.57 16.39 4.91
CA ARG A 340 -21.21 16.89 4.68
C ARG A 340 -20.28 15.72 4.37
N TYR A 341 -20.11 15.42 3.10
CA TYR A 341 -19.35 14.27 2.64
C TYR A 341 -17.84 14.47 2.84
N MET A 342 -17.20 13.47 3.43
CA MET A 342 -15.74 13.44 3.66
C MET A 342 -15.01 12.67 2.58
N LYS A 343 -15.64 11.65 1.98
CA LYS A 343 -14.99 10.75 1.03
C LYS A 343 -15.96 10.28 -0.04
N ALA A 344 -15.47 10.17 -1.27
CA ALA A 344 -16.13 9.45 -2.34
C ALA A 344 -15.13 8.58 -3.11
N GLY A 345 -15.65 7.65 -3.91
CA GLY A 345 -14.83 6.82 -4.78
C GLY A 345 -15.64 6.05 -5.80
N VAL A 346 -14.89 5.59 -6.82
CA VAL A 346 -15.38 4.69 -7.86
C VAL A 346 -14.59 3.39 -7.78
N MET A 347 -15.28 2.26 -7.85
CA MET A 347 -14.73 0.92 -7.90
C MET A 347 -15.20 0.23 -9.19
N LEU A 348 -14.26 -0.32 -9.92
CA LEU A 348 -14.50 -1.16 -11.09
C LEU A 348 -14.29 -2.62 -10.68
N ALA A 349 -15.16 -3.49 -11.16
CA ALA A 349 -15.13 -4.94 -10.90
C ALA A 349 -15.72 -5.72 -12.10
N ASP A 350 -15.75 -7.05 -11.96
CA ASP A 350 -16.21 -7.96 -13.00
C ASP A 350 -15.39 -7.77 -14.28
N PHE A 351 -14.09 -8.16 -14.17
CA PHE A 351 -13.10 -7.91 -15.21
C PHE A 351 -13.01 -9.08 -16.18
N THR A 352 -12.85 -8.72 -17.47
CA THR A 352 -12.49 -9.64 -18.56
C THR A 352 -11.25 -9.13 -19.26
N PRO A 353 -10.41 -10.01 -19.87
CA PRO A 353 -9.28 -9.57 -20.66
C PRO A 353 -9.72 -8.65 -21.81
N SER A 354 -8.89 -7.65 -22.16
CA SER A 354 -9.15 -6.76 -23.29
C SER A 354 -9.24 -7.57 -24.60
N GLY A 355 -10.16 -7.19 -25.49
CA GLY A 355 -10.42 -7.90 -26.74
C GLY A 355 -11.44 -9.04 -26.63
N ILE A 356 -11.86 -9.40 -25.40
CA ILE A 356 -12.92 -10.40 -25.18
C ILE A 356 -14.16 -9.66 -24.65
N ALA A 357 -14.93 -9.06 -25.55
CA ALA A 357 -16.29 -8.61 -25.26
C ALA A 357 -17.24 -9.63 -25.86
N GLN A 358 -17.87 -10.45 -25.02
CA GLN A 358 -18.94 -11.36 -25.48
C GLN A 358 -20.27 -10.62 -25.35
N PRO A 359 -20.85 -10.12 -26.47
CA PRO A 359 -22.20 -9.59 -26.48
C PRO A 359 -23.18 -10.71 -26.10
N GLY A 360 -24.22 -10.40 -25.35
CA GLY A 360 -25.35 -11.30 -25.18
C GLY A 360 -26.06 -11.49 -26.53
N LEU A 361 -26.74 -12.62 -26.70
CA LEU A 361 -27.44 -12.96 -27.97
C LEU A 361 -28.51 -11.92 -28.36
N PHE A 362 -28.97 -11.11 -27.39
CA PHE A 362 -30.02 -10.09 -27.55
C PHE A 362 -29.53 -8.66 -27.25
N ASP A 363 -28.18 -8.45 -27.14
CA ASP A 363 -27.64 -7.13 -26.93
C ASP A 363 -27.72 -6.27 -28.20
N GLU A 364 -28.62 -5.30 -28.21
CA GLU A 364 -28.72 -4.28 -29.28
C GLU A 364 -27.58 -3.23 -29.21
N ILE A 365 -26.85 -3.20 -28.11
CA ILE A 365 -25.81 -2.20 -27.86
C ILE A 365 -24.47 -2.73 -28.39
N GLN A 366 -23.89 -1.99 -29.35
CA GLN A 366 -22.57 -2.29 -29.87
C GLN A 366 -21.49 -1.44 -29.19
N PRO A 367 -20.23 -1.93 -29.07
CA PRO A 367 -19.11 -1.15 -28.63
C PRO A 367 -18.97 0.14 -29.45
N ARG A 368 -18.58 1.24 -28.80
CA ARG A 368 -18.36 2.51 -29.51
C ARG A 368 -17.27 2.36 -30.56
N LYS A 369 -17.58 2.74 -31.80
CA LYS A 369 -16.62 2.70 -32.92
C LYS A 369 -15.36 3.52 -32.55
N ASN A 370 -14.17 2.95 -32.80
CA ASN A 370 -12.87 3.55 -32.54
C ASN A 370 -12.59 3.88 -31.07
N SER A 371 -13.33 3.30 -30.11
CA SER A 371 -13.15 3.56 -28.67
C SER A 371 -11.72 3.29 -28.20
N GLU A 372 -11.16 2.13 -28.54
CA GLU A 372 -9.80 1.76 -28.12
C GLU A 372 -8.74 2.73 -28.64
N LYS A 373 -8.84 3.12 -29.91
CA LYS A 373 -7.91 4.07 -30.53
C LYS A 373 -7.97 5.44 -29.83
N LEU A 374 -9.19 5.92 -29.55
CA LEU A 374 -9.39 7.20 -28.85
C LEU A 374 -8.82 7.15 -27.43
N MET A 375 -9.11 6.09 -26.66
CA MET A 375 -8.61 5.95 -25.28
C MET A 375 -7.09 5.81 -25.24
N LYS A 376 -6.49 5.08 -26.19
CA LYS A 376 -5.04 4.98 -26.31
C LYS A 376 -4.39 6.33 -26.59
N THR A 377 -4.93 7.09 -27.54
CA THR A 377 -4.44 8.43 -27.87
C THR A 377 -4.56 9.39 -26.65
N LEU A 378 -5.67 9.32 -25.91
CA LEU A 378 -5.87 10.09 -24.68
C LEU A 378 -4.79 9.77 -23.64
N ASP A 379 -4.53 8.48 -23.41
CA ASP A 379 -3.52 8.04 -22.44
C ASP A 379 -2.10 8.45 -22.88
N GLU A 380 -1.75 8.31 -24.15
CA GLU A 380 -0.47 8.75 -24.71
C GLU A 380 -0.24 10.27 -24.55
N LEU A 381 -1.26 11.08 -24.84
CA LEU A 381 -1.21 12.53 -24.64
C LEU A 381 -0.95 12.87 -23.17
N ASN A 382 -1.69 12.23 -22.25
CA ASN A 382 -1.58 12.48 -20.81
C ASN A 382 -0.25 12.00 -20.20
N GLN A 383 0.41 11.01 -20.82
CA GLN A 383 1.71 10.50 -20.40
C GLN A 383 2.89 11.26 -21.04
N SER A 384 2.67 11.98 -22.13
CA SER A 384 3.72 12.67 -22.89
C SER A 384 4.41 13.83 -22.15
N GLY A 385 3.82 14.31 -21.04
CA GLY A 385 4.31 15.50 -20.31
C GLY A 385 4.04 16.85 -20.98
N LYS A 386 3.52 16.85 -22.24
CA LYS A 386 3.27 18.07 -23.04
C LYS A 386 1.98 18.81 -22.69
N GLY A 387 1.09 18.16 -21.94
CA GLY A 387 -0.21 18.71 -21.55
C GLY A 387 -1.10 17.61 -20.98
N LYS A 388 -2.29 17.98 -20.53
CA LYS A 388 -3.28 17.03 -20.04
C LYS A 388 -4.64 17.27 -20.68
N VAL A 389 -5.27 16.19 -21.12
CA VAL A 389 -6.63 16.18 -21.67
C VAL A 389 -7.52 15.41 -20.70
N TRP A 390 -8.66 15.98 -20.34
CA TRP A 390 -9.63 15.34 -19.43
C TRP A 390 -11.07 15.61 -19.88
N PHE A 391 -12.02 14.88 -19.31
CA PHE A 391 -13.43 15.07 -19.60
C PHE A 391 -13.99 16.29 -18.87
N ALA A 392 -14.76 17.13 -19.55
CA ALA A 392 -15.28 18.41 -19.04
C ALA A 392 -16.05 18.27 -17.70
N GLY A 393 -16.72 17.14 -17.48
CA GLY A 393 -17.44 16.86 -16.23
C GLY A 393 -16.58 16.85 -14.97
N ARG A 394 -15.24 16.82 -15.10
CA ARG A 394 -14.30 16.92 -13.98
C ARG A 394 -14.17 18.33 -13.42
N GLY A 395 -14.55 19.37 -14.18
CA GLY A 395 -14.27 20.76 -13.84
C GLY A 395 -12.80 21.17 -13.96
N THR A 396 -12.49 22.43 -13.66
CA THR A 396 -11.14 23.01 -13.86
C THR A 396 -10.41 23.36 -12.56
N ALA A 397 -11.12 23.72 -11.49
CA ALA A 397 -10.50 24.20 -10.24
C ALA A 397 -11.30 23.72 -9.01
N PRO A 398 -11.27 22.42 -8.67
CA PRO A 398 -12.05 21.93 -7.55
C PRO A 398 -11.43 22.31 -6.19
N GLU A 399 -12.23 22.94 -5.32
CA GLU A 399 -11.85 23.35 -3.97
C GLU A 399 -11.63 22.15 -3.02
N TRP A 400 -12.24 21.02 -3.34
CA TRP A 400 -12.15 19.77 -2.57
C TRP A 400 -10.84 18.98 -2.77
N GLN A 401 -9.88 19.52 -3.54
CA GLN A 401 -8.61 18.84 -3.79
C GLN A 401 -7.89 18.45 -2.50
N MET A 402 -7.10 17.40 -2.62
CA MET A 402 -6.29 16.89 -1.52
C MET A 402 -5.24 17.94 -1.10
N LYS A 403 -5.26 18.31 0.18
CA LYS A 403 -4.26 19.22 0.78
C LYS A 403 -2.94 18.50 1.00
N ARG A 404 -1.84 19.14 0.59
CA ARG A 404 -0.45 18.70 0.80
C ARG A 404 0.41 19.94 0.96
N GLU A 405 0.35 20.54 2.14
CA GLU A 405 0.94 21.86 2.40
C GLU A 405 2.45 21.77 2.71
N MET A 406 2.97 20.59 3.04
CA MET A 406 4.35 20.33 3.42
C MET A 406 5.00 19.29 2.49
N LEU A 407 4.67 19.34 1.20
CA LEU A 407 5.24 18.44 0.20
C LEU A 407 6.71 18.76 -0.02
N SER A 408 7.57 17.75 0.01
CA SER A 408 8.96 17.86 -0.37
C SER A 408 9.11 18.06 -1.88
N PRO A 409 10.24 18.62 -2.36
CA PRO A 409 10.53 18.74 -3.78
C PRO A 409 10.52 17.39 -4.52
N SER A 410 10.38 17.47 -5.84
CA SER A 410 10.35 16.29 -6.73
C SER A 410 11.77 15.81 -7.08
N TYR A 411 12.57 15.55 -6.07
CA TYR A 411 14.02 15.26 -6.16
C TYR A 411 14.43 14.24 -7.22
N THR A 412 13.56 13.30 -7.57
CA THR A 412 13.87 12.20 -8.49
C THR A 412 13.11 12.26 -9.80
N THR A 413 12.21 13.24 -9.98
CA THR A 413 11.30 13.33 -11.12
C THR A 413 11.33 14.67 -11.85
N GLN A 414 11.96 15.71 -11.26
CA GLN A 414 12.12 17.04 -11.88
C GLN A 414 13.56 17.54 -11.74
N TRP A 415 14.21 17.82 -12.86
CA TRP A 415 15.60 18.31 -12.90
C TRP A 415 15.80 19.63 -12.15
N THR A 416 14.82 20.53 -12.20
CA THR A 416 14.88 21.84 -11.55
C THR A 416 14.77 21.77 -10.02
N GLU A 417 14.38 20.64 -9.46
CA GLU A 417 14.18 20.43 -8.01
C GLU A 417 15.24 19.50 -7.40
N ILE A 418 16.29 19.16 -8.16
CA ILE A 418 17.45 18.41 -7.64
C ILE A 418 18.19 19.27 -6.62
N PRO A 419 18.58 18.72 -5.45
CA PRO A 419 19.37 19.44 -4.46
C PRO A 419 20.67 20.00 -5.06
N ILE A 420 20.96 21.28 -4.82
CA ILE A 420 22.19 21.93 -5.25
C ILE A 420 23.20 21.80 -4.10
N ALA A 421 24.37 21.24 -4.39
CA ALA A 421 25.48 21.25 -3.46
C ALA A 421 26.07 22.66 -3.38
N SER A 422 26.10 23.23 -2.19
CA SER A 422 26.85 24.48 -1.90
C SER A 422 28.14 24.10 -1.15
N PHE A 423 29.25 24.66 -1.62
CA PHE A 423 30.57 24.51 -0.99
C PHE A 423 30.79 25.64 0.00
#